data_053f3d1d2974e921cc4631ca1efe868c
#
_entry.id   053f3d1d2974e921cc4631ca1efe868c
#
_cell.length_a   1.000
_cell.length_b   1.000
_cell.length_c   1.000
_cell.angle_alpha   90.00
_cell.angle_beta   90.00
_cell.angle_gamma   90.00
#
_symmetry.space_group_name_H-M   'P 1'
#
loop_
_entity.id
_entity.type
_entity.pdbx_description
1 polymer ?
#
loop_
_entity_poly.entity_id
_entity_poly.type
_entity_poly.pdbx_seq_one_letter_code
_entity_poly.pdbx_strand_id
1 'polypeptide(L)'
;MQKRWAWLLAVVILMVPGLVEAQTEWVDDPANPVIVSPGDPGAWDDGDRKPLAVIRVDGMYHMYYHGQPVSSEWFRDFQIGHAWSTDGIVWTFDQENPVLELGESGEWDDESLWGAAVIFDGSQFKMWYCGLHGEYKRAGLATNLDGYGDWTRHPGNPVIDVGPPGSWDSTEVKPGAVILRNGLYQMWYNGGSAWNGPAAGWDWQIGYAESADGINWTKLGEPIIGPGDSWEGQFVFAPEVLFDGLWYRMWYGGGNASSHSIGYAVSNDGIEWTRYGGNPVIGDQSGVDQFPSVLAADTGGYVMWYHDAVQDTIWRATSDCCTTIVPSIIPAAAYAAGAEGSFYETDVDLSNAGSIDVDYRVAWLPRGENNGDPVESELFTLGAGKSVRYANVLAEVFDLEPDAFGALTIEASSQDLLAMARIANTPQEKVAGTFGQSMPAIAIEDFIPRGERRRLLFGTEHAEMRTNVGCFNASNTATRVNFELFAADGTLLGTESMILMPWSNDQLNRIFDPYHPVTGCVDFWTDVGGTRIYCYGSVLDNVTSDPTTIPPM
;
A
#
# COMPACT_ATOMS: atom_id res chain seq x y z
N MET A 1 -47.65 7.61 16.75
CA MET A 1 -46.60 8.59 16.38
C MET A 1 -45.71 8.83 17.59
N GLN A 2 -44.66 8.07 17.76
CA GLN A 2 -43.62 8.33 18.75
C GLN A 2 -42.30 8.43 17.99
N LYS A 3 -41.71 9.65 17.94
CA LYS A 3 -40.42 9.95 17.38
C LYS A 3 -39.36 9.41 18.34
N ARG A 4 -38.60 8.39 17.91
CA ARG A 4 -37.35 7.97 18.54
C ARG A 4 -36.24 8.96 18.11
N TRP A 5 -35.69 9.69 19.06
CA TRP A 5 -34.46 10.48 18.91
C TRP A 5 -33.31 9.49 19.02
N ALA A 6 -32.59 9.29 17.91
CA ALA A 6 -31.29 8.64 17.92
C ALA A 6 -30.26 9.68 18.44
N TRP A 7 -29.66 9.39 19.59
CA TRP A 7 -28.48 10.11 20.07
C TRP A 7 -27.27 9.53 19.33
N LEU A 8 -26.72 10.27 18.38
CA LEU A 8 -25.35 10.06 17.92
C LEU A 8 -24.42 10.40 19.10
N LEU A 9 -23.86 9.39 19.73
CA LEU A 9 -22.68 9.55 20.55
C LEU A 9 -21.51 9.77 19.59
N ALA A 10 -21.09 11.00 19.40
CA ALA A 10 -19.76 11.29 18.87
C ALA A 10 -18.75 10.81 19.92
N VAL A 11 -18.13 9.69 19.68
CA VAL A 11 -16.94 9.26 20.41
C VAL A 11 -15.82 10.19 19.95
N VAL A 12 -15.56 11.25 20.70
CA VAL A 12 -14.34 12.04 20.58
C VAL A 12 -13.23 11.14 21.10
N ILE A 13 -12.53 10.46 20.20
CA ILE A 13 -11.27 9.82 20.52
C ILE A 13 -10.29 10.97 20.80
N LEU A 14 -10.07 11.24 22.09
CA LEU A 14 -8.94 12.05 22.52
C LEU A 14 -7.69 11.27 22.11
N MET A 15 -7.08 11.65 20.98
CA MET A 15 -5.71 11.25 20.68
C MET A 15 -4.83 11.69 21.86
N VAL A 16 -4.20 10.74 22.52
CA VAL A 16 -3.14 11.02 23.48
C VAL A 16 -1.98 11.56 22.66
N PRO A 17 -1.55 12.81 22.81
CA PRO A 17 -0.38 13.30 22.11
C PRO A 17 0.85 12.66 22.76
N GLY A 18 1.36 11.60 22.15
CA GLY A 18 2.52 10.93 22.71
C GLY A 18 3.08 9.72 21.98
N LEU A 19 2.43 9.21 20.94
CA LEU A 19 2.93 8.04 20.19
C LEU A 19 2.83 8.24 18.67
N VAL A 20 3.36 9.34 18.16
CA VAL A 20 3.96 9.27 16.83
C VAL A 20 5.24 8.48 17.04
N GLU A 21 5.29 7.23 16.53
CA GLU A 21 6.49 6.41 16.62
C GLU A 21 7.71 7.25 16.25
N ALA A 22 8.72 7.21 17.11
CA ALA A 22 9.97 7.89 16.84
C ALA A 22 10.50 7.38 15.51
N GLN A 23 10.44 8.22 14.48
CA GLN A 23 11.17 7.90 13.26
C GLN A 23 12.64 7.81 13.67
N THR A 24 13.29 6.67 13.37
CA THR A 24 14.71 6.51 13.60
C THR A 24 15.48 7.49 12.73
N GLU A 25 16.68 7.80 13.13
CA GLU A 25 17.59 8.69 12.42
C GLU A 25 17.75 8.25 10.95
N TRP A 26 17.65 9.19 10.04
CA TRP A 26 18.03 8.98 8.64
C TRP A 26 19.54 8.98 8.51
N VAL A 27 20.07 7.98 7.84
CA VAL A 27 21.51 7.81 7.59
C VAL A 27 21.78 7.97 6.12
N ASP A 28 22.60 8.95 5.77
CA ASP A 28 23.02 9.19 4.41
C ASP A 28 23.83 8.01 3.86
N ASP A 29 23.55 7.65 2.60
CA ASP A 29 24.29 6.60 1.92
C ASP A 29 25.75 7.04 1.67
N PRO A 30 26.75 6.19 1.98
CA PRO A 30 28.14 6.52 1.74
C PRO A 30 28.49 6.68 0.24
N ALA A 31 27.61 6.25 -0.67
CA ALA A 31 27.76 6.45 -2.12
C ALA A 31 27.27 7.83 -2.61
N ASN A 32 26.71 8.66 -1.72
CA ASN A 32 26.21 9.98 -2.11
C ASN A 32 27.30 10.88 -2.72
N PRO A 33 26.94 11.73 -3.70
CA PRO A 33 25.63 11.81 -4.34
C PRO A 33 25.39 10.63 -5.29
N VAL A 34 24.15 10.10 -5.30
CA VAL A 34 23.78 8.98 -6.20
C VAL A 34 23.49 9.45 -7.62
N ILE A 35 23.12 10.72 -7.81
CA ILE A 35 23.09 11.39 -9.12
C ILE A 35 23.73 12.76 -8.98
N VAL A 36 24.71 13.02 -9.84
CA VAL A 36 25.34 14.32 -9.95
C VAL A 36 24.48 15.22 -10.84
N SER A 37 24.22 16.44 -10.39
CA SER A 37 23.65 17.54 -11.17
C SER A 37 24.75 18.65 -11.28
N PRO A 38 24.76 19.42 -12.34
CA PRO A 38 23.97 19.34 -13.55
C PRO A 38 24.36 18.16 -14.47
N GLY A 39 23.59 17.98 -15.54
CA GLY A 39 23.88 17.03 -16.61
C GLY A 39 25.14 17.36 -17.42
N ASP A 40 25.42 16.55 -18.45
CA ASP A 40 26.53 16.80 -19.36
C ASP A 40 26.33 18.14 -20.09
N PRO A 41 27.40 18.95 -20.26
CA PRO A 41 27.30 20.26 -20.91
C PRO A 41 26.64 20.18 -22.30
N GLY A 42 25.58 20.94 -22.52
CA GLY A 42 24.79 20.97 -23.74
C GLY A 42 23.65 19.95 -23.81
N ALA A 43 23.46 19.17 -22.76
CA ALA A 43 22.26 18.35 -22.59
C ALA A 43 21.05 19.22 -22.19
N TRP A 44 19.85 18.68 -22.38
CA TRP A 44 18.60 19.37 -22.03
C TRP A 44 18.45 19.62 -20.51
N ASP A 45 19.22 18.92 -19.69
CA ASP A 45 19.23 18.96 -18.21
C ASP A 45 20.60 19.38 -17.65
N ASP A 46 21.40 20.13 -18.43
CA ASP A 46 22.73 20.58 -18.01
C ASP A 46 22.72 21.72 -16.99
N GLY A 47 21.54 22.23 -16.63
CA GLY A 47 21.38 23.29 -15.63
C GLY A 47 20.92 22.79 -14.26
N ASP A 48 20.08 21.75 -14.21
CA ASP A 48 19.48 21.28 -12.96
C ASP A 48 18.87 19.88 -13.11
N ARG A 49 18.89 19.08 -12.05
CA ARG A 49 18.21 17.77 -11.93
C ARG A 49 17.66 17.59 -10.51
N LYS A 50 16.35 17.39 -10.36
CA LYS A 50 15.71 17.14 -9.05
C LYS A 50 14.78 15.93 -9.11
N PRO A 51 14.76 15.07 -8.09
CA PRO A 51 13.84 13.92 -8.07
C PRO A 51 12.41 14.41 -7.99
N LEU A 52 11.50 13.71 -8.65
CA LEU A 52 10.05 13.92 -8.58
C LEU A 52 9.37 12.72 -7.96
N ALA A 53 9.66 11.53 -8.46
CA ALA A 53 9.10 10.28 -7.97
C ALA A 53 10.07 9.13 -8.21
N VAL A 54 10.23 8.27 -7.21
CA VAL A 54 10.89 6.97 -7.35
C VAL A 54 9.88 5.88 -7.05
N ILE A 55 9.71 4.93 -7.97
CA ILE A 55 8.87 3.76 -7.74
C ILE A 55 9.66 2.48 -8.03
N ARG A 56 9.19 1.35 -7.48
CA ARG A 56 9.83 0.06 -7.72
C ARG A 56 8.81 -0.91 -8.31
N VAL A 57 9.09 -1.38 -9.53
CA VAL A 57 8.25 -2.33 -10.26
C VAL A 57 9.10 -3.50 -10.70
N ASP A 58 8.67 -4.73 -10.44
CA ASP A 58 9.38 -5.98 -10.78
C ASP A 58 10.85 -6.01 -10.33
N GLY A 59 11.14 -5.38 -9.18
CA GLY A 59 12.49 -5.31 -8.62
C GLY A 59 13.37 -4.19 -9.18
N MET A 60 12.91 -3.46 -10.19
CA MET A 60 13.60 -2.34 -10.81
C MET A 60 13.12 -1.01 -10.20
N TYR A 61 14.06 -0.15 -9.85
CA TYR A 61 13.79 1.23 -9.45
C TYR A 61 13.69 2.11 -10.68
N HIS A 62 12.64 2.94 -10.75
CA HIS A 62 12.42 3.97 -11.77
C HIS A 62 12.37 5.32 -11.06
N MET A 63 13.28 6.21 -11.41
CA MET A 63 13.28 7.60 -10.95
C MET A 63 12.84 8.51 -12.08
N TYR A 64 11.80 9.28 -11.84
CA TYR A 64 11.42 10.40 -12.70
C TYR A 64 11.94 11.67 -12.06
N TYR A 65 12.58 12.52 -12.85
CA TYR A 65 13.21 13.76 -12.38
C TYR A 65 12.87 14.90 -13.33
N HIS A 66 12.80 16.09 -12.82
CA HIS A 66 12.80 17.25 -13.72
C HIS A 66 14.22 17.75 -13.98
N GLY A 67 14.47 18.20 -15.19
CA GLY A 67 15.70 18.83 -15.62
C GLY A 67 15.43 20.06 -16.47
N GLN A 68 16.39 20.98 -16.48
CA GLN A 68 16.34 22.16 -17.34
C GLN A 68 17.73 22.48 -17.90
N PRO A 69 17.83 23.16 -19.08
CA PRO A 69 19.08 23.67 -19.58
C PRO A 69 19.65 24.81 -18.73
N VAL A 70 20.96 24.91 -18.61
CA VAL A 70 21.64 26.03 -17.91
C VAL A 70 21.33 27.40 -18.51
N SER A 71 20.91 27.43 -19.78
CA SER A 71 20.52 28.66 -20.48
C SER A 71 19.12 29.16 -20.14
N SER A 72 18.33 28.36 -19.43
CA SER A 72 16.94 28.69 -19.10
C SER A 72 16.83 29.73 -18.01
N GLU A 73 15.76 30.51 -18.05
CA GLU A 73 15.37 31.38 -16.95
C GLU A 73 14.92 30.53 -15.75
N TRP A 74 15.09 31.04 -14.57
CA TRP A 74 14.72 30.37 -13.35
C TRP A 74 13.22 30.02 -13.35
N PHE A 75 12.86 28.73 -13.08
CA PHE A 75 11.51 28.14 -13.14
C PHE A 75 10.89 27.99 -14.54
N ARG A 76 11.67 28.05 -15.62
CA ARG A 76 11.20 27.81 -16.99
C ARG A 76 11.91 26.61 -17.62
N ASP A 77 11.33 26.08 -18.67
CA ASP A 77 11.88 25.02 -19.52
C ASP A 77 12.20 23.69 -18.79
N PHE A 78 11.66 23.45 -17.61
CA PHE A 78 11.75 22.13 -16.99
C PHE A 78 10.97 21.11 -17.79
N GLN A 79 11.58 19.96 -18.04
CA GLN A 79 10.99 18.79 -18.64
C GLN A 79 11.19 17.57 -17.73
N ILE A 80 10.56 16.45 -18.01
CA ILE A 80 10.66 15.26 -17.17
C ILE A 80 11.54 14.22 -17.85
N GLY A 81 12.60 13.79 -17.14
CA GLY A 81 13.47 12.70 -17.52
C GLY A 81 13.22 11.45 -16.68
N HIS A 82 13.82 10.36 -17.12
CA HIS A 82 13.76 9.05 -16.48
C HIS A 82 15.17 8.46 -16.32
N ALA A 83 15.39 7.81 -15.17
CA ALA A 83 16.55 6.95 -14.92
C ALA A 83 16.08 5.69 -14.19
N TRP A 84 16.77 4.58 -14.39
CA TRP A 84 16.47 3.31 -13.76
C TRP A 84 17.67 2.70 -13.06
N SER A 85 17.42 1.87 -12.05
CA SER A 85 18.46 1.23 -11.23
C SER A 85 17.99 -0.13 -10.68
N THR A 86 18.92 -1.06 -10.47
CA THR A 86 18.66 -2.35 -9.79
C THR A 86 18.87 -2.27 -8.28
N ASP A 87 19.56 -1.24 -7.78
CA ASP A 87 19.96 -1.09 -6.37
C ASP A 87 19.57 0.26 -5.75
N GLY A 88 19.04 1.19 -6.57
CA GLY A 88 18.70 2.55 -6.15
C GLY A 88 19.88 3.46 -5.85
N ILE A 89 21.11 3.03 -6.20
CA ILE A 89 22.37 3.74 -5.98
C ILE A 89 23.04 4.10 -7.31
N VAL A 90 23.18 3.12 -8.20
CA VAL A 90 23.78 3.32 -9.53
C VAL A 90 22.66 3.45 -10.56
N TRP A 91 22.55 4.61 -11.17
CA TRP A 91 21.46 4.95 -12.08
C TRP A 91 21.90 4.98 -13.54
N THR A 92 21.05 4.45 -14.41
CA THR A 92 21.19 4.51 -15.86
C THR A 92 20.10 5.43 -16.41
N PHE A 93 20.51 6.49 -17.11
CA PHE A 93 19.58 7.44 -17.72
C PHE A 93 18.97 6.83 -18.98
N ASP A 94 17.68 7.09 -19.18
CA ASP A 94 16.97 6.70 -20.40
C ASP A 94 17.60 7.40 -21.61
N GLN A 95 17.74 6.68 -22.72
CA GLN A 95 18.32 7.23 -23.95
C GLN A 95 17.34 8.15 -24.69
N GLU A 96 16.06 8.05 -24.39
CA GLU A 96 14.98 8.84 -24.98
C GLU A 96 14.61 10.07 -24.14
N ASN A 97 15.43 10.39 -23.13
CA ASN A 97 15.23 11.59 -22.31
C ASN A 97 15.29 12.90 -23.12
N PRO A 98 14.39 13.86 -22.82
CA PRO A 98 13.35 13.81 -21.81
C PRO A 98 12.17 12.91 -22.24
N VAL A 99 11.62 12.12 -21.30
CA VAL A 99 10.51 11.20 -21.55
C VAL A 99 9.14 11.92 -21.60
N LEU A 100 9.07 13.15 -21.10
CA LEU A 100 7.94 14.06 -21.27
C LEU A 100 8.46 15.48 -21.52
N GLU A 101 8.37 15.91 -22.78
CA GLU A 101 8.77 17.25 -23.23
C GLU A 101 7.67 18.29 -22.89
N LEU A 102 7.95 19.58 -23.10
CA LEU A 102 6.95 20.64 -23.03
C LEU A 102 5.80 20.41 -24.02
N GLY A 103 4.63 20.93 -23.70
CA GLY A 103 3.49 20.99 -24.62
C GLY A 103 3.77 21.89 -25.84
N GLU A 104 2.90 21.80 -26.86
CA GLU A 104 2.98 22.72 -28.00
C GLU A 104 2.69 24.16 -27.54
N SER A 105 3.28 25.13 -28.24
CA SER A 105 3.13 26.55 -27.89
C SER A 105 1.67 26.99 -27.80
N GLY A 106 1.26 27.52 -26.68
CA GLY A 106 -0.12 27.92 -26.35
C GLY A 106 -0.91 26.88 -25.57
N GLU A 107 -0.34 25.69 -25.35
CA GLU A 107 -0.94 24.67 -24.50
C GLU A 107 -0.73 25.00 -23.01
N TRP A 108 -1.44 24.32 -22.15
CA TRP A 108 -1.46 24.58 -20.70
C TRP A 108 -0.14 24.19 -19.97
N ASP A 109 0.75 23.45 -20.62
CA ASP A 109 2.01 22.91 -20.11
C ASP A 109 3.22 23.23 -21.04
N ASP A 110 3.15 24.34 -21.79
CA ASP A 110 4.14 24.71 -22.79
C ASP A 110 5.35 25.50 -22.25
N GLU A 111 5.33 25.92 -20.98
CA GLU A 111 6.39 26.75 -20.42
C GLU A 111 7.30 26.01 -19.42
N SER A 112 6.76 25.01 -18.70
CA SER A 112 7.54 24.21 -17.74
C SER A 112 6.74 23.05 -17.19
N LEU A 113 7.41 21.92 -16.90
CA LEU A 113 6.85 20.77 -16.20
C LEU A 113 7.46 20.64 -14.81
N TRP A 114 6.60 20.51 -13.79
CA TRP A 114 6.99 20.44 -12.39
C TRP A 114 6.43 19.18 -11.75
N GLY A 115 6.77 18.94 -10.49
CA GLY A 115 6.18 17.94 -9.59
C GLY A 115 5.38 16.84 -10.27
N ALA A 116 5.76 15.60 -10.02
CA ALA A 116 5.01 14.47 -10.55
C ALA A 116 4.84 13.40 -9.46
N ALA A 117 3.66 12.79 -9.45
CA ALA A 117 3.40 11.54 -8.76
C ALA A 117 3.29 10.41 -9.78
N VAL A 118 3.94 9.29 -9.56
CA VAL A 118 3.92 8.15 -10.47
C VAL A 118 3.54 6.88 -9.72
N ILE A 119 2.62 6.11 -10.29
CA ILE A 119 2.27 4.77 -9.81
C ILE A 119 2.26 3.77 -10.95
N PHE A 120 2.37 2.49 -10.61
CA PHE A 120 2.02 1.37 -11.49
C PHE A 120 0.71 0.76 -11.01
N ASP A 121 -0.34 0.76 -11.86
CA ASP A 121 -1.68 0.31 -11.47
C ASP A 121 -1.90 -1.20 -11.68
N GLY A 122 -0.83 -1.96 -11.93
CA GLY A 122 -0.87 -3.38 -12.25
C GLY A 122 -0.97 -3.67 -13.75
N SER A 123 -1.17 -2.64 -14.59
CA SER A 123 -1.26 -2.76 -16.05
C SER A 123 -0.40 -1.76 -16.81
N GLN A 124 -0.23 -0.56 -16.27
CA GLN A 124 0.54 0.53 -16.86
C GLN A 124 1.01 1.52 -15.80
N PHE A 125 2.01 2.30 -16.15
CA PHE A 125 2.44 3.45 -15.38
C PHE A 125 1.52 4.63 -15.63
N LYS A 126 1.18 5.35 -14.57
CA LYS A 126 0.42 6.60 -14.60
C LYS A 126 1.22 7.69 -13.90
N MET A 127 1.36 8.83 -14.55
CA MET A 127 2.03 10.01 -14.04
C MET A 127 1.06 11.18 -13.99
N TRP A 128 0.82 11.72 -12.81
CA TRP A 128 0.17 13.02 -12.67
C TRP A 128 1.27 14.06 -12.52
N TYR A 129 1.37 14.96 -13.49
CA TYR A 129 2.42 15.98 -13.56
C TYR A 129 1.84 17.39 -13.56
N CYS A 130 2.62 18.36 -13.14
CA CYS A 130 2.27 19.76 -13.15
C CYS A 130 2.79 20.44 -14.41
N GLY A 131 1.92 21.09 -15.18
CA GLY A 131 2.25 21.95 -16.31
C GLY A 131 2.06 23.42 -15.97
N LEU A 132 2.95 24.27 -16.46
CA LEU A 132 2.92 25.71 -16.31
C LEU A 132 2.59 26.38 -17.64
N HIS A 133 1.62 27.31 -17.61
CA HIS A 133 1.37 28.28 -18.65
C HIS A 133 0.92 29.62 -18.03
N GLY A 134 1.65 30.69 -18.31
CA GLY A 134 1.40 32.00 -17.71
C GLY A 134 1.65 32.00 -16.20
N GLU A 135 0.60 32.25 -15.42
CA GLU A 135 0.65 32.28 -13.94
C GLU A 135 0.10 30.99 -13.31
N TYR A 136 -0.44 30.06 -14.12
CA TYR A 136 -1.18 28.92 -13.62
C TYR A 136 -0.40 27.63 -13.78
N LYS A 137 -0.28 26.91 -12.67
CA LYS A 137 0.25 25.56 -12.60
C LYS A 137 -0.89 24.58 -12.34
N ARG A 138 -1.13 23.66 -13.28
CA ARG A 138 -2.24 22.71 -13.27
C ARG A 138 -1.72 21.28 -13.34
N ALA A 139 -2.55 20.32 -12.96
CA ALA A 139 -2.17 18.92 -13.03
C ALA A 139 -2.74 18.23 -14.26
N GLY A 140 -1.89 17.54 -15.01
CA GLY A 140 -2.25 16.65 -16.11
C GLY A 140 -1.93 15.20 -15.80
N LEU A 141 -2.44 14.29 -16.64
CA LEU A 141 -2.18 12.87 -16.62
C LEU A 141 -1.43 12.44 -17.87
N ALA A 142 -0.39 11.64 -17.72
CA ALA A 142 0.26 10.89 -18.79
C ALA A 142 0.37 9.40 -18.41
N THR A 143 0.42 8.53 -19.42
CA THR A 143 0.51 7.07 -19.23
C THR A 143 1.62 6.48 -20.08
N ASN A 144 2.20 5.37 -19.59
CA ASN A 144 3.21 4.60 -20.29
C ASN A 144 3.07 3.10 -19.90
N LEU A 145 3.38 2.16 -20.79
CA LEU A 145 3.14 0.74 -20.55
C LEU A 145 4.22 0.07 -19.70
N ASP A 146 5.48 0.46 -19.87
CA ASP A 146 6.64 -0.18 -19.25
C ASP A 146 7.53 0.77 -18.43
N GLY A 147 7.18 2.06 -18.41
CA GLY A 147 7.88 3.08 -17.63
C GLY A 147 9.09 3.72 -18.34
N TYR A 148 9.42 3.31 -19.57
CA TYR A 148 10.54 3.81 -20.37
C TYR A 148 10.07 4.65 -21.55
N GLY A 149 10.95 5.53 -22.04
CA GLY A 149 10.71 6.35 -23.25
C GLY A 149 9.51 7.28 -23.13
N ASP A 150 8.89 7.58 -24.27
CA ASP A 150 7.86 8.61 -24.38
C ASP A 150 6.57 8.28 -23.63
N TRP A 151 6.04 9.27 -22.92
CA TRP A 151 4.77 9.20 -22.23
C TRP A 151 3.63 9.79 -23.07
N THR A 152 2.47 9.15 -23.03
CA THR A 152 1.26 9.60 -23.74
C THR A 152 0.39 10.48 -22.84
N ARG A 153 0.25 11.75 -23.18
CA ARG A 153 -0.65 12.70 -22.49
C ARG A 153 -2.10 12.30 -22.64
N HIS A 154 -2.86 12.42 -21.56
CA HIS A 154 -4.30 12.24 -21.61
C HIS A 154 -4.96 13.37 -22.43
N PRO A 155 -5.86 13.05 -23.38
CA PRO A 155 -6.42 14.06 -24.29
C PRO A 155 -7.35 15.09 -23.60
N GLY A 156 -7.77 14.80 -22.37
CA GLY A 156 -8.59 15.70 -21.54
C GLY A 156 -7.81 16.54 -20.55
N ASN A 157 -6.48 16.64 -20.68
CA ASN A 157 -5.66 17.46 -19.79
C ASN A 157 -6.00 18.97 -19.90
N PRO A 158 -5.83 19.74 -18.82
CA PRO A 158 -5.47 19.30 -17.46
C PRO A 158 -6.61 18.55 -16.78
N VAL A 159 -6.29 17.53 -15.94
CA VAL A 159 -7.28 16.75 -15.17
C VAL A 159 -7.64 17.39 -13.83
N ILE A 160 -6.79 18.28 -13.31
CA ILE A 160 -7.09 19.10 -12.13
C ILE A 160 -6.71 20.55 -12.44
N ASP A 161 -7.69 21.43 -12.31
CA ASP A 161 -7.50 22.89 -12.46
C ASP A 161 -7.23 23.53 -11.09
N VAL A 162 -6.66 24.74 -11.11
CA VAL A 162 -6.51 25.58 -9.93
C VAL A 162 -7.87 25.88 -9.27
N GLY A 163 -7.87 26.32 -8.03
CA GLY A 163 -9.08 26.73 -7.33
C GLY A 163 -9.65 28.05 -7.85
N PRO A 164 -10.85 28.43 -7.44
CA PRO A 164 -11.45 29.70 -7.82
C PRO A 164 -10.60 30.88 -7.33
N PRO A 165 -10.70 32.07 -7.97
CA PRO A 165 -9.96 33.24 -7.53
C PRO A 165 -10.18 33.56 -6.05
N GLY A 166 -9.08 33.66 -5.30
CA GLY A 166 -9.07 33.92 -3.86
C GLY A 166 -9.08 32.66 -2.99
N SER A 167 -9.14 31.45 -3.55
CA SER A 167 -8.84 30.23 -2.81
C SER A 167 -7.33 30.09 -2.59
N TRP A 168 -6.96 29.26 -1.62
CA TRP A 168 -5.58 29.02 -1.23
C TRP A 168 -4.74 28.34 -2.35
N ASP A 169 -5.39 27.63 -3.29
CA ASP A 169 -4.80 26.93 -4.43
C ASP A 169 -5.16 27.58 -5.78
N SER A 170 -5.40 28.91 -5.80
CA SER A 170 -5.94 29.60 -6.98
C SER A 170 -4.94 29.81 -8.12
N THR A 171 -3.65 29.55 -7.93
CA THR A 171 -2.63 29.63 -8.98
C THR A 171 -1.81 28.37 -9.16
N GLU A 172 -1.80 27.48 -8.18
CA GLU A 172 -0.95 26.28 -8.22
C GLU A 172 -1.68 25.05 -7.70
N VAL A 173 -1.68 23.95 -8.49
CA VAL A 173 -2.00 22.58 -8.12
C VAL A 173 -0.89 21.69 -8.68
N LYS A 174 0.03 21.24 -7.83
CA LYS A 174 1.19 20.44 -8.21
C LYS A 174 1.16 19.10 -7.49
N PRO A 175 0.96 17.97 -8.21
CA PRO A 175 0.95 16.64 -7.62
C PRO A 175 2.25 16.36 -6.85
N GLY A 176 2.15 15.76 -5.68
CA GLY A 176 3.26 15.27 -4.88
C GLY A 176 3.20 13.75 -4.78
N ALA A 177 2.14 13.20 -4.20
CA ALA A 177 1.95 11.76 -4.10
C ALA A 177 0.57 11.33 -4.57
N VAL A 178 0.46 10.13 -5.13
CA VAL A 178 -0.81 9.46 -5.44
C VAL A 178 -0.75 8.01 -4.95
N ILE A 179 -1.79 7.60 -4.22
CA ILE A 179 -1.99 6.22 -3.80
C ILE A 179 -3.31 5.72 -4.40
N LEU A 180 -3.31 4.50 -4.95
CA LEU A 180 -4.54 3.78 -5.32
C LEU A 180 -4.86 2.79 -4.19
N ARG A 181 -5.98 3.01 -3.51
CA ARG A 181 -6.41 2.17 -2.39
C ARG A 181 -7.93 2.04 -2.39
N ASN A 182 -8.43 0.82 -2.20
CA ASN A 182 -9.87 0.49 -2.20
C ASN A 182 -10.60 1.02 -3.46
N GLY A 183 -9.95 0.93 -4.63
CA GLY A 183 -10.49 1.42 -5.91
C GLY A 183 -10.57 2.96 -6.01
N LEU A 184 -9.98 3.69 -5.07
CA LEU A 184 -9.97 5.15 -5.02
C LEU A 184 -8.54 5.68 -5.15
N TYR A 185 -8.32 6.57 -6.11
CA TYR A 185 -7.09 7.35 -6.20
C TYR A 185 -7.15 8.49 -5.19
N GLN A 186 -6.14 8.58 -4.36
CA GLN A 186 -5.95 9.62 -3.35
C GLN A 186 -4.71 10.42 -3.73
N MET A 187 -4.81 11.74 -3.84
CA MET A 187 -3.71 12.62 -4.22
C MET A 187 -3.44 13.63 -3.12
N TRP A 188 -2.18 13.76 -2.74
CA TRP A 188 -1.66 14.88 -1.95
C TRP A 188 -0.89 15.81 -2.89
N TYR A 189 -1.29 17.08 -2.90
CA TYR A 189 -0.76 18.06 -3.83
C TYR A 189 -0.30 19.33 -3.13
N ASN A 190 0.66 19.99 -3.73
CA ASN A 190 1.07 21.32 -3.33
C ASN A 190 0.13 22.35 -3.98
N GLY A 191 -0.49 23.20 -3.20
CA GLY A 191 -1.30 24.31 -3.67
C GLY A 191 -0.72 25.65 -3.26
N GLY A 192 -1.02 26.71 -4.02
CA GLY A 192 -0.62 28.07 -3.74
C GLY A 192 -1.51 29.08 -4.42
N SER A 193 -1.58 30.30 -3.86
CA SER A 193 -2.43 31.37 -4.37
C SER A 193 -1.68 32.47 -5.10
N ALA A 194 -0.44 32.75 -4.76
CA ALA A 194 0.41 33.73 -5.44
C ALA A 194 1.86 33.72 -4.92
N TRP A 195 2.76 34.27 -5.74
CA TRP A 195 4.05 34.75 -5.26
C TRP A 195 3.86 36.11 -4.59
N ASN A 196 4.07 36.17 -3.28
CA ASN A 196 3.85 37.37 -2.48
C ASN A 196 5.07 38.31 -2.43
N GLY A 197 6.04 38.11 -3.34
CA GLY A 197 7.27 38.89 -3.45
C GLY A 197 8.41 38.41 -2.54
N PRO A 198 9.63 39.01 -2.67
CA PRO A 198 10.85 38.51 -1.99
C PRO A 198 10.80 38.50 -0.47
N ALA A 199 9.92 39.31 0.14
CA ALA A 199 9.82 39.41 1.60
C ALA A 199 8.80 38.44 2.21
N ALA A 200 7.77 38.02 1.45
CA ALA A 200 6.70 37.13 1.91
C ALA A 200 6.76 35.73 1.29
N GLY A 201 7.53 35.54 0.20
CA GLY A 201 7.75 34.25 -0.43
C GLY A 201 6.51 33.62 -1.05
N TRP A 202 6.54 32.30 -1.12
CA TRP A 202 5.42 31.46 -1.52
C TRP A 202 4.48 31.23 -0.33
N ASP A 203 3.21 30.95 -0.61
CA ASP A 203 2.19 30.58 0.37
C ASP A 203 1.77 29.10 0.24
N TRP A 204 2.73 28.24 -0.13
CA TRP A 204 2.47 26.84 -0.39
C TRP A 204 1.97 26.09 0.83
N GLN A 205 0.94 25.30 0.59
CA GLN A 205 0.32 24.39 1.55
C GLN A 205 0.02 23.06 0.87
N ILE A 206 -0.26 22.03 1.64
CA ILE A 206 -0.58 20.71 1.14
C ILE A 206 -2.10 20.53 1.15
N GLY A 207 -2.65 20.11 0.00
CA GLY A 207 -4.05 19.78 -0.19
C GLY A 207 -4.27 18.30 -0.48
N TYR A 208 -5.53 17.92 -0.54
CA TYR A 208 -5.98 16.57 -0.79
C TYR A 208 -7.09 16.52 -1.84
N ALA A 209 -7.05 15.50 -2.69
CA ALA A 209 -8.08 15.23 -3.70
C ALA A 209 -8.29 13.73 -3.90
N GLU A 210 -9.49 13.34 -4.30
CA GLU A 210 -9.89 11.96 -4.57
C GLU A 210 -10.44 11.81 -5.98
N SER A 211 -10.25 10.62 -6.57
CA SER A 211 -10.80 10.24 -7.85
C SER A 211 -11.06 8.74 -7.95
N ALA A 212 -12.17 8.34 -8.57
CA ALA A 212 -12.48 6.93 -8.84
C ALA A 212 -11.77 6.40 -10.11
N ASP A 213 -11.25 7.28 -10.97
CA ASP A 213 -10.69 6.91 -12.28
C ASP A 213 -9.28 7.51 -12.55
N GLY A 214 -8.81 8.38 -11.64
CA GLY A 214 -7.54 9.11 -11.79
C GLY A 214 -7.61 10.28 -12.79
N ILE A 215 -8.80 10.59 -13.32
CA ILE A 215 -9.05 11.64 -14.33
C ILE A 215 -9.96 12.72 -13.75
N ASN A 216 -11.07 12.30 -13.14
CA ASN A 216 -12.06 13.21 -12.56
C ASN A 216 -11.81 13.34 -11.05
N TRP A 217 -11.20 14.45 -10.64
CA TRP A 217 -10.78 14.67 -9.27
C TRP A 217 -11.72 15.59 -8.50
N THR A 218 -11.93 15.27 -7.22
CA THR A 218 -12.65 16.11 -6.27
C THR A 218 -11.69 16.58 -5.19
N LYS A 219 -11.41 17.89 -5.15
CA LYS A 219 -10.55 18.51 -4.12
C LYS A 219 -11.33 18.68 -2.83
N LEU A 220 -10.68 18.52 -1.67
CA LEU A 220 -11.28 18.78 -0.35
C LEU A 220 -11.67 20.25 -0.15
N GLY A 221 -10.98 21.16 -0.85
CA GLY A 221 -11.28 22.60 -0.86
C GLY A 221 -10.46 23.43 0.13
N GLU A 222 -10.05 22.87 1.27
CA GLU A 222 -9.17 23.48 2.25
C GLU A 222 -7.82 22.74 2.31
N PRO A 223 -6.73 23.39 2.70
CA PRO A 223 -5.46 22.69 2.90
C PRO A 223 -5.54 21.75 4.11
N ILE A 224 -4.87 20.59 3.99
CA ILE A 224 -4.77 19.60 5.09
C ILE A 224 -3.55 19.83 5.97
N ILE A 225 -2.47 20.41 5.42
CA ILE A 225 -1.29 20.88 6.15
C ILE A 225 -0.88 22.24 5.61
N GLY A 226 -0.83 23.24 6.49
CA GLY A 226 -0.18 24.53 6.28
C GLY A 226 1.00 24.68 7.24
N PRO A 227 1.83 25.75 7.13
CA PRO A 227 2.93 26.00 8.07
C PRO A 227 2.42 26.10 9.51
N GLY A 228 3.05 25.38 10.43
CA GLY A 228 2.65 25.33 11.85
C GLY A 228 3.85 25.32 12.79
N ASP A 229 4.83 24.47 12.53
CA ASP A 229 6.04 24.38 13.35
C ASP A 229 7.08 25.42 12.92
N SER A 230 7.96 25.82 13.84
CA SER A 230 8.95 26.88 13.60
C SER A 230 9.93 26.58 12.45
N TRP A 231 10.25 25.30 12.22
CA TRP A 231 11.15 24.85 11.15
C TRP A 231 10.47 24.93 9.76
N GLU A 232 9.15 24.84 9.67
CA GLU A 232 8.37 24.95 8.42
C GLU A 232 8.39 26.38 7.85
N GLY A 233 8.76 27.36 8.66
CA GLY A 233 8.95 28.74 8.22
C GLY A 233 7.69 29.35 7.63
N GLN A 234 7.69 29.55 6.29
CA GLN A 234 6.63 30.24 5.57
C GLN A 234 5.71 29.33 4.78
N PHE A 235 6.17 28.12 4.42
CA PHE A 235 5.43 27.22 3.55
C PHE A 235 5.79 25.75 3.77
N VAL A 236 4.89 24.88 3.36
CA VAL A 236 5.08 23.43 3.26
C VAL A 236 4.76 22.96 1.85
N PHE A 237 5.51 21.95 1.35
CA PHE A 237 5.43 21.57 -0.06
C PHE A 237 5.95 20.16 -0.31
N ALA A 238 5.80 19.68 -1.55
CA ALA A 238 6.32 18.40 -2.06
C ALA A 238 6.01 17.22 -1.12
N PRO A 239 4.71 16.95 -0.85
CA PRO A 239 4.34 15.82 -0.03
C PRO A 239 4.64 14.51 -0.76
N GLU A 240 5.33 13.60 -0.09
CA GLU A 240 5.48 12.19 -0.45
C GLU A 240 4.75 11.35 0.58
N VAL A 241 3.84 10.48 0.14
CA VAL A 241 2.98 9.72 1.06
C VAL A 241 3.04 8.23 0.73
N LEU A 242 3.24 7.43 1.77
CA LEU A 242 3.10 5.98 1.74
C LEU A 242 1.99 5.53 2.69
N PHE A 243 1.32 4.45 2.33
CA PHE A 243 0.45 3.72 3.25
C PHE A 243 1.13 2.39 3.61
N ASP A 244 1.31 2.14 4.89
CA ASP A 244 2.04 0.96 5.39
C ASP A 244 1.12 -0.20 5.85
N GLY A 245 -0.17 -0.10 5.52
CA GLY A 245 -1.20 -1.03 5.98
C GLY A 245 -2.01 -0.50 7.17
N LEU A 246 -1.40 0.33 8.02
CA LEU A 246 -2.06 0.92 9.20
C LEU A 246 -2.16 2.43 9.10
N TRP A 247 -1.06 3.08 8.71
CA TRP A 247 -0.91 4.52 8.74
C TRP A 247 -0.53 5.06 7.37
N TYR A 248 -1.06 6.23 7.03
CA TYR A 248 -0.46 7.09 6.03
C TYR A 248 0.73 7.81 6.67
N ARG A 249 1.87 7.75 6.00
CA ARG A 249 3.12 8.40 6.39
C ARG A 249 3.49 9.42 5.34
N MET A 250 3.67 10.66 5.76
CA MET A 250 4.03 11.75 4.85
C MET A 250 5.40 12.31 5.20
N TRP A 251 6.24 12.41 4.20
CA TRP A 251 7.44 13.25 4.23
C TRP A 251 7.19 14.47 3.36
N TYR A 252 7.54 15.65 3.84
CA TYR A 252 7.23 16.89 3.15
C TYR A 252 8.30 17.94 3.38
N GLY A 253 8.51 18.84 2.40
CA GLY A 253 9.37 19.99 2.53
C GLY A 253 8.72 21.08 3.38
N GLY A 254 9.51 21.77 4.19
CA GLY A 254 9.11 22.96 4.93
C GLY A 254 10.25 23.96 5.03
N GLY A 255 9.96 25.26 5.08
CA GLY A 255 11.00 26.26 5.17
C GLY A 255 10.58 27.65 4.74
N ASN A 256 11.57 28.40 4.24
CA ASN A 256 11.43 29.76 3.72
C ASN A 256 12.28 29.91 2.43
N ALA A 257 12.33 31.10 1.87
CA ALA A 257 13.04 31.35 0.61
C ALA A 257 14.55 31.03 0.63
N SER A 258 15.17 30.77 1.78
CA SER A 258 16.62 30.58 1.91
C SER A 258 17.03 29.26 2.58
N SER A 259 16.12 28.56 3.21
CA SER A 259 16.39 27.28 3.88
C SER A 259 15.18 26.37 3.85
N HIS A 260 15.37 25.11 3.52
CA HIS A 260 14.36 24.06 3.50
C HIS A 260 14.89 22.85 4.27
N SER A 261 13.96 22.09 4.82
CA SER A 261 14.23 20.80 5.47
C SER A 261 13.07 19.87 5.20
N ILE A 262 13.26 18.56 5.44
CA ILE A 262 12.23 17.55 5.27
C ILE A 262 11.67 17.17 6.63
N GLY A 263 10.36 17.26 6.78
CA GLY A 263 9.62 16.82 7.96
C GLY A 263 8.85 15.52 7.73
N TYR A 264 8.25 15.03 8.79
CA TYR A 264 7.48 13.81 8.84
C TYR A 264 6.17 13.98 9.61
N ALA A 265 5.10 13.41 9.11
CA ALA A 265 3.79 13.36 9.75
C ALA A 265 3.11 12.02 9.48
N VAL A 266 2.16 11.65 10.36
CA VAL A 266 1.34 10.43 10.21
C VAL A 266 -0.13 10.77 10.25
N SER A 267 -0.94 9.93 9.59
CA SER A 267 -2.39 10.03 9.57
C SER A 267 -3.01 8.63 9.50
N ASN A 268 -4.21 8.45 10.07
CA ASN A 268 -4.98 7.22 9.93
C ASN A 268 -5.98 7.26 8.76
N ASP A 269 -6.29 8.45 8.24
CA ASP A 269 -7.27 8.67 7.17
C ASP A 269 -6.70 9.39 5.93
N GLY A 270 -5.44 9.86 6.01
CA GLY A 270 -4.78 10.61 4.95
C GLY A 270 -5.17 12.09 4.88
N ILE A 271 -6.03 12.57 5.77
CA ILE A 271 -6.59 13.93 5.80
C ILE A 271 -6.17 14.67 7.07
N GLU A 272 -6.36 14.07 8.25
CA GLU A 272 -5.95 14.64 9.52
C GLU A 272 -4.55 14.15 9.90
N TRP A 273 -3.58 15.06 9.93
CA TRP A 273 -2.16 14.73 10.10
C TRP A 273 -1.60 15.15 11.44
N THR A 274 -0.86 14.26 12.08
CA THR A 274 -0.09 14.54 13.29
C THR A 274 1.40 14.64 12.93
N ARG A 275 2.00 15.80 13.14
CA ARG A 275 3.42 16.04 12.92
C ARG A 275 4.28 15.30 13.92
N TYR A 276 5.42 14.81 13.49
CA TYR A 276 6.42 14.24 14.38
C TYR A 276 7.09 15.32 15.22
N GLY A 277 7.14 15.12 16.54
CA GLY A 277 7.69 16.09 17.47
C GLY A 277 9.21 16.33 17.38
N GLY A 278 9.91 15.46 16.65
CA GLY A 278 11.36 15.56 16.38
C GLY A 278 11.71 16.19 15.04
N ASN A 279 10.73 16.76 14.32
CA ASN A 279 10.98 17.42 13.02
C ASN A 279 11.97 18.61 13.12
N PRO A 280 12.74 18.88 12.05
CA PRO A 280 12.81 18.15 10.79
C PRO A 280 13.56 16.82 10.91
N VAL A 281 13.29 15.86 10.01
CA VAL A 281 13.93 14.52 9.99
C VAL A 281 15.17 14.49 9.07
N ILE A 282 15.25 15.38 8.08
CA ILE A 282 16.44 15.65 7.27
C ILE A 282 16.62 17.17 7.18
N GLY A 283 17.88 17.61 7.28
CA GLY A 283 18.26 19.03 7.27
C GLY A 283 18.22 19.67 8.65
N ASP A 284 19.05 20.70 8.84
CA ASP A 284 19.21 21.42 10.11
C ASP A 284 18.83 22.92 9.99
N GLN A 285 18.07 23.28 8.95
CA GLN A 285 17.71 24.65 8.57
C GLN A 285 18.90 25.52 8.09
N SER A 286 20.09 24.92 7.94
CA SER A 286 21.25 25.60 7.34
C SER A 286 21.44 25.23 5.87
N GLY A 287 20.76 24.14 5.42
CA GLY A 287 20.74 23.60 4.07
C GLY A 287 19.41 23.85 3.34
N VAL A 288 19.30 23.28 2.15
CA VAL A 288 18.11 23.35 1.29
C VAL A 288 17.80 21.93 0.81
N ASP A 289 17.42 21.04 1.75
CA ASP A 289 17.01 19.68 1.44
C ASP A 289 15.53 19.64 1.09
N GLN A 290 15.17 19.06 -0.06
CA GLN A 290 13.82 19.15 -0.59
C GLN A 290 13.47 18.00 -1.54
N PHE A 291 12.20 17.90 -1.89
CA PHE A 291 11.66 16.91 -2.84
C PHE A 291 11.96 15.47 -2.42
N PRO A 292 11.47 15.04 -1.23
CA PRO A 292 11.62 13.65 -0.82
C PRO A 292 10.83 12.73 -1.76
N SER A 293 11.43 11.59 -2.12
CA SER A 293 10.72 10.46 -2.68
C SER A 293 11.10 9.21 -1.89
N VAL A 294 10.14 8.52 -1.30
CA VAL A 294 10.36 7.50 -0.27
C VAL A 294 9.74 6.17 -0.67
N LEU A 295 10.46 5.09 -0.42
CA LEU A 295 9.95 3.73 -0.57
C LEU A 295 10.20 2.92 0.71
N ALA A 296 9.34 1.94 0.96
CA ALA A 296 9.63 0.92 1.96
C ALA A 296 10.82 0.06 1.51
N ALA A 297 11.74 -0.23 2.44
CA ALA A 297 12.90 -1.08 2.18
C ALA A 297 12.55 -2.56 2.38
N ASP A 298 13.14 -3.46 1.59
CA ASP A 298 12.92 -4.92 1.70
C ASP A 298 13.34 -5.49 3.07
N THR A 299 14.25 -4.81 3.76
CA THR A 299 14.78 -5.22 5.08
C THR A 299 14.05 -4.60 6.26
N GLY A 300 12.95 -3.89 6.00
CA GLY A 300 12.28 -3.01 6.97
C GLY A 300 12.84 -1.59 6.93
N GLY A 301 12.03 -0.62 7.40
CA GLY A 301 12.35 0.80 7.33
C GLY A 301 12.11 1.41 5.95
N TYR A 302 12.78 2.51 5.67
CA TYR A 302 12.54 3.30 4.47
C TYR A 302 13.84 3.68 3.76
N VAL A 303 13.71 3.92 2.46
CA VAL A 303 14.75 4.53 1.61
C VAL A 303 14.18 5.82 1.04
N MET A 304 14.93 6.91 1.13
CA MET A 304 14.56 8.21 0.59
C MET A 304 15.59 8.67 -0.44
N TRP A 305 15.12 9.23 -1.54
CA TRP A 305 15.91 10.05 -2.44
C TRP A 305 15.43 11.49 -2.31
N TYR A 306 16.35 12.42 -2.20
CA TYR A 306 16.04 13.83 -2.01
C TYR A 306 17.08 14.72 -2.70
N HIS A 307 16.72 15.97 -2.92
CA HIS A 307 17.61 16.96 -3.51
C HIS A 307 18.35 17.73 -2.42
N ASP A 308 19.69 17.65 -2.42
CA ASP A 308 20.58 18.55 -1.67
C ASP A 308 20.88 19.78 -2.55
N ALA A 309 20.21 20.88 -2.28
CA ALA A 309 20.35 22.08 -3.09
C ALA A 309 21.61 22.91 -2.76
N VAL A 310 22.40 22.54 -1.73
CA VAL A 310 23.72 23.15 -1.47
C VAL A 310 24.74 22.63 -2.48
N GLN A 311 24.68 21.32 -2.76
CA GLN A 311 25.56 20.66 -3.74
C GLN A 311 24.89 20.51 -5.11
N ASP A 312 23.58 20.81 -5.18
CA ASP A 312 22.75 20.66 -6.38
C ASP A 312 22.81 19.22 -6.95
N THR A 313 22.54 18.23 -6.09
CA THR A 313 22.70 16.80 -6.37
C THR A 313 21.58 16.00 -5.75
N ILE A 314 21.36 14.77 -6.26
CA ILE A 314 20.38 13.85 -5.66
C ILE A 314 21.10 12.91 -4.70
N TRP A 315 20.63 12.91 -3.46
CA TRP A 315 21.13 12.10 -2.35
C TRP A 315 20.16 10.97 -2.02
N ARG A 316 20.72 9.95 -1.37
CA ARG A 316 19.99 8.81 -0.84
C ARG A 316 20.24 8.69 0.66
N ALA A 317 19.19 8.44 1.43
CA ALA A 317 19.30 8.11 2.85
C ALA A 317 18.44 6.88 3.17
N THR A 318 18.76 6.20 4.26
CA THR A 318 18.00 5.06 4.79
C THR A 318 17.62 5.30 6.23
N SER A 319 16.49 4.76 6.64
CA SER A 319 16.04 4.78 8.02
C SER A 319 15.59 3.37 8.42
N ASP A 320 16.09 2.89 9.56
CA ASP A 320 15.70 1.58 10.13
C ASP A 320 14.37 1.66 10.91
N CYS A 321 13.66 2.79 10.82
CA CYS A 321 12.41 3.01 11.52
C CYS A 321 11.32 2.04 11.09
N CYS A 322 10.55 1.69 12.08
CA CYS A 322 9.25 1.05 12.00
C CYS A 322 9.33 -0.44 11.63
N THR A 323 8.87 -1.25 12.54
CA THR A 323 8.64 -2.67 12.28
C THR A 323 7.87 -2.83 10.98
N THR A 324 8.46 -3.55 10.04
CA THR A 324 7.74 -3.98 8.84
C THR A 324 6.48 -4.66 9.32
N ILE A 325 5.32 -4.07 9.01
CA ILE A 325 4.04 -4.72 9.28
C ILE A 325 3.98 -5.92 8.35
N VAL A 326 4.22 -7.08 8.90
CA VAL A 326 4.03 -8.33 8.18
C VAL A 326 2.59 -8.76 8.43
N PRO A 327 1.72 -8.76 7.43
CA PRO A 327 0.37 -9.20 7.64
C PRO A 327 0.36 -10.67 8.05
N SER A 328 -0.36 -11.00 9.11
CA SER A 328 -0.72 -12.38 9.40
C SER A 328 -2.03 -12.72 8.71
N ILE A 329 -2.11 -13.95 8.18
CA ILE A 329 -3.18 -14.38 7.31
C ILE A 329 -3.94 -15.52 7.97
N ILE A 330 -5.25 -15.36 8.09
CA ILE A 330 -6.19 -16.43 8.40
C ILE A 330 -6.70 -16.98 7.07
N PRO A 331 -6.21 -18.14 6.61
CA PRO A 331 -6.38 -18.57 5.21
C PRO A 331 -7.80 -19.03 4.86
N ALA A 332 -8.70 -19.11 5.85
CA ALA A 332 -10.11 -19.37 5.63
C ALA A 332 -10.98 -18.69 6.69
N ALA A 333 -12.10 -18.14 6.23
CA ALA A 333 -13.19 -17.63 7.05
C ALA A 333 -14.53 -17.90 6.37
N ALA A 334 -15.59 -18.09 7.14
CA ALA A 334 -16.92 -18.36 6.62
C ALA A 334 -18.00 -17.74 7.53
N TYR A 335 -19.04 -17.22 6.90
CA TYR A 335 -20.34 -16.89 7.49
C TYR A 335 -21.39 -17.36 6.51
N ALA A 336 -21.72 -18.67 6.56
CA ALA A 336 -22.55 -19.27 5.51
C ALA A 336 -23.16 -20.62 5.92
N ALA A 337 -24.22 -20.99 5.22
CA ALA A 337 -24.75 -22.33 5.27
C ALA A 337 -23.84 -23.34 4.58
N GLY A 338 -23.59 -24.45 5.23
CA GLY A 338 -22.88 -25.59 4.68
C GLY A 338 -23.83 -26.73 4.25
N ALA A 339 -23.24 -27.89 3.92
CA ALA A 339 -24.01 -29.08 3.60
C ALA A 339 -24.74 -29.63 4.85
N GLU A 340 -25.85 -30.35 4.63
CA GLU A 340 -26.56 -31.13 5.65
C GLU A 340 -27.04 -30.32 6.86
N GLY A 341 -27.40 -29.03 6.66
CA GLY A 341 -27.92 -28.16 7.71
C GLY A 341 -26.84 -27.56 8.61
N SER A 342 -25.57 -27.71 8.29
CA SER A 342 -24.50 -26.99 8.96
C SER A 342 -24.57 -25.49 8.66
N PHE A 343 -24.11 -24.68 9.61
CA PHE A 343 -23.97 -23.24 9.45
C PHE A 343 -22.64 -22.81 10.08
N TYR A 344 -21.79 -22.18 9.30
CA TYR A 344 -20.43 -21.82 9.70
C TYR A 344 -20.34 -20.34 10.03
N GLU A 345 -19.68 -20.04 11.15
CA GLU A 345 -19.33 -18.70 11.60
C GLU A 345 -17.85 -18.67 11.99
N THR A 346 -17.20 -17.55 11.78
CA THR A 346 -15.78 -17.40 12.11
C THR A 346 -15.58 -16.45 13.27
N ASP A 347 -15.21 -17.00 14.43
CA ASP A 347 -14.73 -16.22 15.56
C ASP A 347 -13.24 -15.91 15.36
N VAL A 348 -12.79 -14.71 15.79
CA VAL A 348 -11.38 -14.32 15.83
C VAL A 348 -11.03 -13.86 17.23
N ASP A 349 -10.00 -14.48 17.80
CA ASP A 349 -9.36 -14.07 19.04
C ASP A 349 -8.03 -13.35 18.74
N LEU A 350 -7.88 -12.13 19.24
CA LEU A 350 -6.63 -11.37 19.21
C LEU A 350 -6.12 -11.16 20.63
N SER A 351 -4.80 -11.25 20.81
CA SER A 351 -4.14 -11.03 22.10
C SER A 351 -2.86 -10.24 21.91
N ASN A 352 -2.76 -9.08 22.55
CA ASN A 352 -1.51 -8.34 22.64
C ASN A 352 -0.65 -8.92 23.78
N ALA A 353 0.38 -9.68 23.43
CA ALA A 353 1.33 -10.28 24.37
C ALA A 353 2.45 -9.31 24.78
N GLY A 354 2.50 -8.12 24.18
CA GLY A 354 3.51 -7.09 24.44
C GLY A 354 3.21 -6.22 25.66
N SER A 355 4.12 -5.29 25.90
CA SER A 355 4.07 -4.35 27.02
C SER A 355 3.57 -2.95 26.64
N ILE A 356 3.30 -2.73 25.37
CA ILE A 356 2.74 -1.48 24.80
C ILE A 356 1.43 -1.77 24.09
N ASP A 357 0.64 -0.75 23.85
CA ASP A 357 -0.59 -0.87 23.06
C ASP A 357 -0.24 -1.17 21.59
N VAL A 358 -1.08 -1.96 20.93
CA VAL A 358 -0.89 -2.37 19.53
C VAL A 358 -2.09 -1.89 18.71
N ASP A 359 -1.82 -1.15 17.64
CA ASP A 359 -2.80 -0.79 16.64
C ASP A 359 -2.90 -1.90 15.59
N TYR A 360 -4.10 -2.19 15.10
CA TYR A 360 -4.32 -3.22 14.08
C TYR A 360 -5.54 -2.93 13.22
N ARG A 361 -5.51 -3.51 12.01
CA ARG A 361 -6.65 -3.61 11.10
C ARG A 361 -6.89 -5.07 10.73
N VAL A 362 -8.11 -5.36 10.39
CA VAL A 362 -8.51 -6.63 9.79
C VAL A 362 -9.02 -6.35 8.38
N ALA A 363 -8.60 -7.14 7.39
CA ALA A 363 -9.13 -7.01 6.05
C ALA A 363 -9.82 -8.29 5.61
N TRP A 364 -10.95 -8.13 4.91
CA TRP A 364 -11.75 -9.20 4.34
C TRP A 364 -11.35 -9.45 2.89
N LEU A 365 -11.10 -10.71 2.55
CA LEU A 365 -10.65 -11.19 1.25
C LEU A 365 -11.64 -12.21 0.69
N PRO A 366 -12.66 -11.82 -0.09
CA PRO A 366 -13.63 -12.72 -0.70
C PRO A 366 -12.98 -13.84 -1.51
N ARG A 367 -13.55 -15.05 -1.44
CA ARG A 367 -13.05 -16.22 -2.15
C ARG A 367 -13.18 -16.06 -3.66
N GLY A 368 -12.11 -16.43 -4.40
CA GLY A 368 -12.11 -16.49 -5.86
C GLY A 368 -12.09 -15.15 -6.57
N GLU A 369 -11.94 -14.05 -5.83
CA GLU A 369 -11.83 -12.69 -6.34
C GLU A 369 -10.38 -12.20 -6.33
N ASN A 370 -10.08 -11.15 -7.08
CA ASN A 370 -8.80 -10.43 -6.97
C ASN A 370 -8.91 -9.45 -5.80
N ASN A 371 -8.23 -9.75 -4.71
CA ASN A 371 -8.25 -8.93 -3.50
C ASN A 371 -6.95 -8.13 -3.32
N GLY A 372 -6.34 -7.69 -4.41
CA GLY A 372 -5.23 -6.72 -4.35
C GLY A 372 -5.63 -5.39 -3.68
N ASP A 373 -6.91 -5.20 -3.48
CA ASP A 373 -7.55 -4.05 -2.84
C ASP A 373 -8.69 -4.56 -1.93
N PRO A 374 -8.36 -5.00 -0.69
CA PRO A 374 -9.30 -5.69 0.18
C PRO A 374 -10.29 -4.73 0.88
N VAL A 375 -11.37 -5.28 1.41
CA VAL A 375 -12.28 -4.53 2.30
C VAL A 375 -11.65 -4.48 3.70
N GLU A 376 -11.23 -3.30 4.14
CA GLU A 376 -10.57 -3.11 5.44
C GLU A 376 -11.55 -2.64 6.53
N SER A 377 -11.26 -3.03 7.78
CA SER A 377 -11.91 -2.48 8.97
C SER A 377 -11.41 -1.05 9.26
N GLU A 378 -12.05 -0.38 10.21
CA GLU A 378 -11.45 0.76 10.90
C GLU A 378 -10.17 0.33 11.64
N LEU A 379 -9.36 1.30 12.05
CA LEU A 379 -8.18 1.05 12.90
C LEU A 379 -8.64 0.81 14.33
N PHE A 380 -8.18 -0.29 14.93
CA PHE A 380 -8.42 -0.67 16.32
C PHE A 380 -7.13 -0.56 17.14
N THR A 381 -7.27 -0.30 18.44
CA THR A 381 -6.15 -0.33 19.41
C THR A 381 -6.42 -1.39 20.48
N LEU A 382 -5.47 -2.30 20.69
CA LEU A 382 -5.52 -3.31 21.76
C LEU A 382 -4.45 -3.03 22.81
N GLY A 383 -4.89 -2.68 24.00
CA GLY A 383 -4.01 -2.35 25.12
C GLY A 383 -3.04 -3.49 25.49
N ALA A 384 -1.89 -3.12 26.08
CA ALA A 384 -0.85 -4.05 26.53
C ALA A 384 -1.42 -5.18 27.41
N GLY A 385 -1.09 -6.43 27.09
CA GLY A 385 -1.55 -7.61 27.80
C GLY A 385 -3.07 -7.87 27.74
N LYS A 386 -3.80 -7.21 26.81
CA LYS A 386 -5.24 -7.39 26.62
C LYS A 386 -5.53 -8.37 25.50
N SER A 387 -6.78 -8.89 25.51
CA SER A 387 -7.30 -9.73 24.43
C SER A 387 -8.70 -9.25 24.07
N VAL A 388 -9.08 -9.45 22.81
CA VAL A 388 -10.42 -9.20 22.26
C VAL A 388 -10.87 -10.42 21.48
N ARG A 389 -12.18 -10.71 21.51
CA ARG A 389 -12.83 -11.71 20.68
C ARG A 389 -13.89 -11.06 19.84
N TYR A 390 -13.85 -11.31 18.56
CA TYR A 390 -14.94 -11.07 17.62
C TYR A 390 -15.70 -12.38 17.40
N ALA A 391 -16.95 -12.44 17.87
CA ALA A 391 -17.82 -13.58 17.62
C ALA A 391 -18.49 -13.38 16.26
N ASN A 392 -18.17 -14.22 15.28
CA ASN A 392 -18.51 -13.98 13.87
C ASN A 392 -17.96 -12.64 13.35
N VAL A 393 -16.64 -12.60 13.18
CA VAL A 393 -15.91 -11.41 12.73
C VAL A 393 -16.46 -10.82 11.42
N LEU A 394 -17.02 -11.66 10.53
CA LEU A 394 -17.55 -11.20 9.24
C LEU A 394 -18.82 -10.36 9.41
N ALA A 395 -19.64 -10.68 10.40
CA ALA A 395 -20.81 -9.87 10.74
C ALA A 395 -20.44 -8.68 11.66
N GLU A 396 -19.60 -8.88 12.69
CA GLU A 396 -19.31 -7.83 13.69
C GLU A 396 -18.42 -6.71 13.16
N VAL A 397 -17.45 -7.04 12.30
CA VAL A 397 -16.45 -6.06 11.81
C VAL A 397 -16.83 -5.53 10.43
N PHE A 398 -17.40 -6.37 9.55
CA PHE A 398 -17.65 -6.03 8.15
C PHE A 398 -19.13 -5.90 7.79
N ASP A 399 -20.05 -6.12 8.74
CA ASP A 399 -21.51 -6.07 8.53
C ASP A 399 -21.99 -6.95 7.36
N LEU A 400 -21.32 -8.10 7.16
CA LEU A 400 -21.66 -9.02 6.09
C LEU A 400 -22.89 -9.86 6.45
N GLU A 401 -23.70 -10.10 5.43
CA GLU A 401 -24.82 -11.06 5.50
C GLU A 401 -24.32 -12.50 5.25
N PRO A 402 -25.10 -13.53 5.67
CA PRO A 402 -24.76 -14.93 5.38
C PRO A 402 -24.58 -15.20 3.88
N ASP A 403 -23.64 -16.08 3.56
CA ASP A 403 -23.14 -16.52 2.25
C ASP A 403 -21.76 -15.95 1.90
N ALA A 404 -21.00 -15.56 2.94
CA ALA A 404 -19.64 -15.06 2.81
C ALA A 404 -18.61 -16.16 3.06
N PHE A 405 -17.69 -16.35 2.09
CA PHE A 405 -16.54 -17.24 2.17
C PHE A 405 -15.29 -16.50 1.71
N GLY A 406 -14.17 -16.66 2.42
CA GLY A 406 -12.93 -15.97 2.07
C GLY A 406 -11.82 -16.25 3.06
N ALA A 407 -10.95 -15.26 3.19
CA ALA A 407 -9.82 -15.22 4.13
C ALA A 407 -9.78 -13.86 4.84
N LEU A 408 -8.90 -13.74 5.84
CA LEU A 408 -8.66 -12.48 6.53
C LEU A 408 -7.15 -12.20 6.56
N THR A 409 -6.79 -10.92 6.43
CA THR A 409 -5.46 -10.45 6.87
C THR A 409 -5.60 -9.62 8.13
N ILE A 410 -4.58 -9.68 8.98
CA ILE A 410 -4.48 -8.87 10.19
C ILE A 410 -3.14 -8.14 10.10
N GLU A 411 -3.20 -6.84 9.98
CA GLU A 411 -2.06 -5.94 9.96
C GLU A 411 -1.94 -5.28 11.33
N ALA A 412 -0.77 -5.33 11.93
CA ALA A 412 -0.56 -4.85 13.29
C ALA A 412 0.73 -4.04 13.43
N SER A 413 0.74 -3.04 14.30
CA SER A 413 1.90 -2.22 14.63
C SER A 413 2.98 -2.97 15.43
N SER A 414 2.73 -4.23 15.82
CA SER A 414 3.69 -5.09 16.53
C SER A 414 3.45 -6.57 16.25
N GLN A 415 4.53 -7.34 16.17
CA GLN A 415 4.50 -8.81 16.11
C GLN A 415 3.99 -9.44 17.42
N ASP A 416 3.84 -8.67 18.50
CA ASP A 416 3.27 -9.12 19.75
C ASP A 416 1.75 -9.34 19.68
N LEU A 417 1.09 -8.94 18.57
CA LEU A 417 -0.30 -9.27 18.33
C LEU A 417 -0.42 -10.71 17.84
N LEU A 418 -0.93 -11.57 18.71
CA LEU A 418 -1.24 -12.96 18.38
C LEU A 418 -2.68 -13.06 17.90
N ALA A 419 -2.92 -13.83 16.83
CA ALA A 419 -4.24 -14.00 16.26
C ALA A 419 -4.57 -15.48 16.02
N MET A 420 -5.83 -15.85 16.27
CA MET A 420 -6.36 -17.17 15.99
C MET A 420 -7.82 -17.06 15.57
N ALA A 421 -8.21 -17.76 14.51
CA ALA A 421 -9.60 -17.93 14.16
C ALA A 421 -10.13 -19.32 14.56
N ARG A 422 -11.44 -19.39 14.78
CA ARG A 422 -12.20 -20.63 14.89
C ARG A 422 -13.39 -20.57 13.94
N ILE A 423 -13.41 -21.44 12.96
CA ILE A 423 -14.58 -21.64 12.11
C ILE A 423 -15.47 -22.65 12.81
N ALA A 424 -16.54 -22.16 13.44
CA ALA A 424 -17.47 -22.96 14.22
C ALA A 424 -18.67 -23.37 13.36
N ASN A 425 -19.10 -24.63 13.48
CA ASN A 425 -20.38 -25.08 12.95
C ASN A 425 -21.44 -24.87 14.05
N THR A 426 -22.38 -23.96 13.80
CA THR A 426 -23.51 -23.64 14.68
C THR A 426 -24.82 -24.08 14.03
N PRO A 427 -25.16 -25.40 14.04
CA PRO A 427 -26.37 -25.89 13.36
C PRO A 427 -27.62 -25.22 13.92
N GLN A 428 -28.56 -24.86 13.05
CA GLN A 428 -29.81 -24.19 13.42
C GLN A 428 -30.70 -25.03 14.35
N GLU A 429 -30.57 -26.36 14.32
CA GLU A 429 -31.15 -27.24 15.30
C GLU A 429 -30.11 -27.60 16.37
N LYS A 430 -30.38 -27.24 17.62
CA LYS A 430 -29.49 -27.46 18.77
C LYS A 430 -29.16 -28.93 18.98
N VAL A 431 -28.08 -29.39 18.32
CA VAL A 431 -27.36 -30.59 18.76
C VAL A 431 -26.40 -30.14 19.88
N ALA A 432 -26.31 -30.91 20.95
CA ALA A 432 -25.44 -30.56 22.08
C ALA A 432 -23.98 -30.55 21.65
N GLY A 433 -23.34 -29.40 21.67
CA GLY A 433 -21.95 -29.18 21.32
C GLY A 433 -21.76 -28.25 20.13
N THR A 434 -20.63 -27.54 20.12
CA THR A 434 -20.18 -26.77 18.95
C THR A 434 -18.98 -27.49 18.32
N PHE A 435 -19.08 -27.78 17.04
CA PHE A 435 -18.00 -28.36 16.25
C PHE A 435 -17.26 -27.22 15.56
N GLY A 436 -15.97 -27.35 15.30
CA GLY A 436 -15.23 -26.32 14.58
C GLY A 436 -13.75 -26.61 14.51
N GLN A 437 -13.10 -25.97 13.54
CA GLN A 437 -11.64 -26.02 13.37
C GLN A 437 -11.00 -24.71 13.78
N SER A 438 -9.83 -24.80 14.43
CA SER A 438 -9.00 -23.64 14.73
C SER A 438 -8.02 -23.40 13.59
N MET A 439 -7.86 -22.14 13.22
CA MET A 439 -6.91 -21.64 12.22
C MET A 439 -6.04 -20.58 12.86
N PRO A 440 -4.75 -20.85 13.15
CA PRO A 440 -3.83 -19.81 13.55
C PRO A 440 -3.64 -18.82 12.40
N ALA A 441 -3.39 -17.57 12.70
CA ALA A 441 -2.88 -16.64 11.72
C ALA A 441 -1.47 -17.04 11.31
N ILE A 442 -1.20 -17.04 10.02
CA ILE A 442 0.05 -17.51 9.42
C ILE A 442 0.82 -16.28 8.94
N ALA A 443 2.07 -16.16 9.34
CA ALA A 443 2.95 -15.11 8.83
C ALA A 443 3.30 -15.36 7.35
N ILE A 444 3.45 -14.30 6.55
CA ILE A 444 3.66 -14.42 5.11
C ILE A 444 4.98 -15.13 4.75
N GLU A 445 5.98 -15.07 5.63
CA GLU A 445 7.25 -15.79 5.49
C GLU A 445 7.10 -17.31 5.55
N ASP A 446 6.03 -17.82 6.16
CA ASP A 446 5.71 -19.24 6.22
C ASP A 446 5.05 -19.78 4.94
N PHE A 447 4.72 -18.89 4.01
CA PHE A 447 4.18 -19.25 2.70
C PHE A 447 5.29 -19.71 1.77
N ILE A 448 5.06 -20.81 1.07
CA ILE A 448 6.06 -21.39 0.17
C ILE A 448 6.16 -20.60 -1.13
N PRO A 449 7.38 -20.32 -1.61
CA PRO A 449 7.62 -19.69 -2.90
C PRO A 449 7.53 -20.71 -4.04
N ARG A 450 7.67 -20.21 -5.28
CA ARG A 450 7.75 -21.02 -6.49
C ARG A 450 8.75 -22.17 -6.36
N GLY A 451 8.30 -23.38 -6.72
CA GLY A 451 9.13 -24.60 -6.83
C GLY A 451 9.38 -25.30 -5.49
N GLU A 452 9.06 -24.69 -4.36
CA GLU A 452 9.06 -25.38 -3.08
C GLU A 452 7.85 -26.30 -2.99
N ARG A 453 8.03 -27.50 -2.41
CA ARG A 453 6.97 -28.48 -2.19
C ARG A 453 6.75 -28.68 -0.69
N ARG A 454 5.49 -28.79 -0.31
CA ARG A 454 5.07 -29.15 1.05
C ARG A 454 4.05 -30.29 0.96
N ARG A 455 3.86 -30.95 2.08
CA ARG A 455 3.00 -32.13 2.19
C ARG A 455 1.93 -31.93 3.26
N LEU A 456 0.68 -32.25 2.91
CA LEU A 456 -0.43 -32.43 3.86
C LEU A 456 -0.54 -33.92 4.17
N LEU A 457 -0.45 -34.24 5.46
CA LEU A 457 -0.56 -35.62 5.92
C LEU A 457 -2.01 -35.96 6.32
N PHE A 458 -2.28 -37.27 6.49
CA PHE A 458 -3.54 -37.77 7.05
C PHE A 458 -4.81 -37.47 6.25
N GLY A 459 -4.71 -37.24 4.94
CA GLY A 459 -5.87 -37.20 4.09
C GLY A 459 -6.62 -38.52 4.13
N THR A 460 -7.95 -38.49 4.26
CA THR A 460 -8.79 -39.71 4.30
C THR A 460 -10.12 -39.51 3.59
N GLU A 461 -10.58 -40.52 2.88
CA GLU A 461 -11.86 -40.54 2.18
C GLU A 461 -12.50 -41.90 2.35
N HIS A 462 -13.59 -41.96 3.11
CA HIS A 462 -14.42 -43.14 3.29
C HIS A 462 -15.85 -42.75 3.71
N ALA A 463 -16.73 -43.71 3.96
CA ALA A 463 -18.15 -43.41 4.24
C ALA A 463 -18.38 -42.38 5.37
N GLU A 464 -17.51 -42.36 6.37
CA GLU A 464 -17.64 -41.51 7.57
C GLU A 464 -16.78 -40.25 7.54
N MET A 465 -15.80 -40.15 6.60
CA MET A 465 -14.80 -39.07 6.60
C MET A 465 -14.51 -38.61 5.17
N ARG A 466 -14.25 -37.31 4.99
CA ARG A 466 -13.82 -36.71 3.75
C ARG A 466 -12.68 -35.70 3.97
N THR A 467 -11.88 -35.46 2.95
CA THR A 467 -10.79 -34.48 3.00
C THR A 467 -11.00 -33.40 1.96
N ASN A 468 -11.02 -32.15 2.43
CA ASN A 468 -10.92 -30.96 1.60
C ASN A 468 -9.49 -30.39 1.69
N VAL A 469 -9.04 -29.73 0.63
CA VAL A 469 -7.78 -28.96 0.62
C VAL A 469 -8.08 -27.53 0.24
N GLY A 470 -7.82 -26.61 1.16
CA GLY A 470 -7.90 -25.17 0.92
C GLY A 470 -6.51 -24.58 0.74
N CYS A 471 -6.39 -23.59 -0.15
CA CYS A 471 -5.14 -22.86 -0.38
C CYS A 471 -5.41 -21.37 -0.46
N PHE A 472 -4.40 -20.57 -0.08
CA PHE A 472 -4.37 -19.13 -0.18
C PHE A 472 -3.16 -18.68 -1.00
N ASN A 473 -3.34 -17.65 -1.83
CA ASN A 473 -2.31 -16.98 -2.60
C ASN A 473 -1.99 -15.61 -2.00
N ALA A 474 -0.84 -15.44 -1.38
CA ALA A 474 -0.39 -14.18 -0.78
C ALA A 474 0.48 -13.39 -1.78
N SER A 475 -0.04 -13.13 -2.98
CA SER A 475 0.71 -12.45 -4.06
C SER A 475 -0.21 -11.64 -4.95
N ASN A 476 0.33 -10.61 -5.58
CA ASN A 476 -0.39 -9.76 -6.55
C ASN A 476 -0.59 -10.42 -7.93
N THR A 477 -0.14 -11.67 -8.11
CA THR A 477 -0.24 -12.39 -9.38
C THR A 477 -1.08 -13.65 -9.18
N ALA A 478 -2.03 -13.92 -10.08
CA ALA A 478 -2.79 -15.16 -10.07
C ALA A 478 -1.84 -16.36 -10.21
N THR A 479 -2.08 -17.39 -9.42
CA THR A 479 -1.20 -18.57 -9.41
C THR A 479 -1.94 -19.87 -9.63
N ARG A 480 -1.25 -20.85 -10.20
CA ARG A 480 -1.72 -22.23 -10.23
C ARG A 480 -1.05 -23.01 -9.10
N VAL A 481 -1.87 -23.63 -8.25
CA VAL A 481 -1.42 -24.62 -7.27
C VAL A 481 -1.61 -26.00 -7.88
N ASN A 482 -0.55 -26.80 -7.90
CA ASN A 482 -0.55 -28.18 -8.38
C ASN A 482 -0.56 -29.13 -7.19
N PHE A 483 -1.20 -30.28 -7.35
CA PHE A 483 -1.31 -31.32 -6.33
C PHE A 483 -0.94 -32.68 -6.88
N GLU A 484 -0.21 -33.48 -6.10
CA GLU A 484 0.00 -34.91 -6.28
C GLU A 484 -0.58 -35.64 -5.07
N LEU A 485 -1.47 -36.60 -5.35
CA LEU A 485 -2.16 -37.40 -4.33
C LEU A 485 -1.49 -38.76 -4.22
N PHE A 486 -1.18 -39.17 -3.01
CA PHE A 486 -0.53 -40.47 -2.76
C PHE A 486 -1.34 -41.30 -1.78
N ALA A 487 -1.40 -42.61 -1.99
CA ALA A 487 -1.86 -43.58 -0.98
C ALA A 487 -0.85 -43.69 0.19
N ALA A 488 -1.26 -44.30 1.27
CA ALA A 488 -0.42 -44.51 2.45
C ALA A 488 0.85 -45.34 2.19
N ASP A 489 0.85 -46.17 1.15
CA ASP A 489 2.01 -46.97 0.71
C ASP A 489 2.97 -46.20 -0.22
N GLY A 490 2.67 -44.91 -0.52
CA GLY A 490 3.44 -44.08 -1.42
C GLY A 490 3.06 -44.18 -2.88
N THR A 491 2.05 -44.97 -3.25
CA THR A 491 1.55 -45.05 -4.62
C THR A 491 0.92 -43.76 -5.04
N LEU A 492 1.34 -43.19 -6.19
CA LEU A 492 0.70 -41.99 -6.78
C LEU A 492 -0.71 -42.40 -7.29
N LEU A 493 -1.72 -41.74 -6.73
CA LEU A 493 -3.12 -41.94 -7.08
C LEU A 493 -3.53 -41.07 -8.27
N GLY A 494 -3.10 -39.78 -8.25
CA GLY A 494 -3.44 -38.84 -9.31
C GLY A 494 -2.91 -37.43 -9.03
N THR A 495 -3.29 -36.52 -9.92
CA THR A 495 -2.91 -35.13 -9.86
C THR A 495 -4.13 -34.22 -10.01
N GLU A 496 -4.13 -33.11 -9.31
CA GLU A 496 -5.15 -32.05 -9.37
C GLU A 496 -4.50 -30.68 -9.49
N SER A 497 -5.28 -29.65 -9.79
CA SER A 497 -4.81 -28.28 -9.72
C SER A 497 -5.95 -27.30 -9.48
N MET A 498 -5.65 -26.14 -8.87
CA MET A 498 -6.56 -25.00 -8.78
C MET A 498 -5.85 -23.71 -9.20
N ILE A 499 -6.65 -22.72 -9.61
CA ILE A 499 -6.15 -21.37 -9.89
C ILE A 499 -6.63 -20.46 -8.75
N LEU A 500 -5.69 -19.77 -8.13
CA LEU A 500 -5.98 -18.77 -7.10
C LEU A 500 -5.75 -17.37 -7.67
N MET A 501 -6.72 -16.52 -7.50
CA MET A 501 -6.61 -15.10 -7.81
C MET A 501 -5.64 -14.41 -6.83
N PRO A 502 -5.16 -13.20 -7.13
CA PRO A 502 -4.34 -12.42 -6.20
C PRO A 502 -5.02 -12.25 -4.84
N TRP A 503 -4.28 -12.44 -3.75
CA TRP A 503 -4.74 -12.29 -2.37
C TRP A 503 -6.08 -13.02 -2.10
N SER A 504 -6.21 -14.23 -2.59
CA SER A 504 -7.45 -14.98 -2.52
C SER A 504 -7.24 -16.43 -2.12
N ASN A 505 -8.28 -17.02 -1.58
CA ASN A 505 -8.33 -18.45 -1.28
C ASN A 505 -9.33 -19.18 -2.17
N ASP A 506 -9.15 -20.50 -2.25
CA ASP A 506 -10.16 -21.42 -2.78
C ASP A 506 -9.95 -22.82 -2.17
N GLN A 507 -10.88 -23.73 -2.41
CA GLN A 507 -10.89 -25.05 -1.81
C GLN A 507 -11.36 -26.13 -2.80
N LEU A 508 -10.60 -27.22 -2.86
CA LEU A 508 -11.02 -28.48 -3.48
C LEU A 508 -11.71 -29.34 -2.43
N ASN A 509 -12.97 -29.67 -2.68
CA ASN A 509 -13.74 -30.52 -1.81
C ASN A 509 -13.55 -32.00 -2.17
N ARG A 510 -13.42 -32.86 -1.14
CA ARG A 510 -13.33 -34.32 -1.31
C ARG A 510 -12.25 -34.73 -2.30
N ILE A 511 -11.04 -34.21 -2.12
CA ILE A 511 -9.93 -34.35 -3.09
C ILE A 511 -9.57 -35.82 -3.38
N PHE A 512 -9.89 -36.74 -2.47
CA PHE A 512 -9.66 -38.20 -2.64
C PHE A 512 -10.89 -38.98 -3.10
N ASP A 513 -12.05 -38.33 -3.37
CA ASP A 513 -13.30 -39.02 -3.74
C ASP A 513 -13.15 -40.01 -4.91
N PRO A 514 -12.37 -39.72 -5.99
CA PRO A 514 -12.16 -40.68 -7.09
C PRO A 514 -11.44 -41.98 -6.68
N TYR A 515 -10.78 -41.97 -5.50
CA TYR A 515 -9.94 -43.07 -5.02
C TYR A 515 -10.50 -43.78 -3.79
N HIS A 516 -11.72 -43.50 -3.42
CA HIS A 516 -12.43 -44.00 -2.23
C HIS A 516 -12.54 -45.55 -2.19
N PRO A 517 -12.30 -46.23 -1.03
CA PRO A 517 -11.80 -45.69 0.22
C PRO A 517 -10.28 -45.56 0.23
N VAL A 518 -9.75 -44.44 0.73
CA VAL A 518 -8.30 -44.23 0.82
C VAL A 518 -7.91 -43.43 2.05
N THR A 519 -6.70 -43.71 2.55
CA THR A 519 -5.95 -42.81 3.44
C THR A 519 -4.63 -42.49 2.77
N GLY A 520 -4.22 -41.24 2.77
CA GLY A 520 -3.04 -40.81 2.03
C GLY A 520 -2.51 -39.45 2.42
N CYS A 521 -1.75 -38.85 1.51
CA CYS A 521 -1.21 -37.50 1.66
C CYS A 521 -1.28 -36.75 0.32
N VAL A 522 -1.12 -35.44 0.40
CA VAL A 522 -1.16 -34.53 -0.75
C VAL A 522 0.09 -33.67 -0.76
N ASP A 523 0.88 -33.74 -1.83
CA ASP A 523 1.95 -32.77 -2.08
C ASP A 523 1.39 -31.61 -2.88
N PHE A 524 1.84 -30.37 -2.57
CA PHE A 524 1.43 -29.18 -3.29
C PHE A 524 2.61 -28.25 -3.57
N TRP A 525 2.52 -27.48 -4.67
CA TRP A 525 3.50 -26.49 -5.07
C TRP A 525 2.91 -25.52 -6.10
N THR A 526 3.64 -24.44 -6.38
CA THR A 526 3.38 -23.54 -7.52
C THR A 526 4.61 -23.42 -8.43
N ASP A 527 4.38 -23.30 -9.74
CA ASP A 527 5.42 -23.05 -10.74
C ASP A 527 5.45 -21.57 -11.21
N VAL A 528 4.54 -20.74 -10.70
CA VAL A 528 4.41 -19.34 -11.09
C VAL A 528 5.42 -18.47 -10.32
N GLY A 529 6.24 -17.70 -11.05
CA GLY A 529 7.23 -16.80 -10.45
C GLY A 529 6.59 -15.65 -9.68
N GLY A 530 7.25 -15.19 -8.62
CA GLY A 530 6.78 -14.06 -7.81
C GLY A 530 5.58 -14.38 -6.90
N THR A 531 5.16 -15.66 -6.80
CA THR A 531 4.00 -16.05 -5.99
C THR A 531 4.38 -16.79 -4.72
N ARG A 532 3.55 -16.65 -3.68
CA ARG A 532 3.64 -17.35 -2.41
C ARG A 532 2.30 -17.97 -2.07
N ILE A 533 2.29 -19.25 -1.71
CA ILE A 533 1.07 -19.99 -1.40
C ILE A 533 1.16 -20.67 -0.03
N TYR A 534 0.02 -20.83 0.61
CA TYR A 534 -0.15 -21.66 1.79
C TYR A 534 -1.36 -22.56 1.59
N CYS A 535 -1.21 -23.87 1.85
CA CYS A 535 -2.32 -24.81 1.77
C CYS A 535 -2.52 -25.54 3.11
N TYR A 536 -3.75 -25.89 3.40
CA TYR A 536 -4.15 -26.66 4.57
C TYR A 536 -5.12 -27.76 4.18
N GLY A 537 -5.11 -28.85 4.91
CA GLY A 537 -6.11 -29.92 4.81
C GLY A 537 -7.23 -29.69 5.83
N SER A 538 -8.46 -30.04 5.49
CA SER A 538 -9.59 -30.11 6.39
C SER A 538 -10.23 -31.50 6.27
N VAL A 539 -10.06 -32.33 7.29
CA VAL A 539 -10.71 -33.65 7.39
C VAL A 539 -12.01 -33.49 8.15
N LEU A 540 -13.11 -33.84 7.50
CA LEU A 540 -14.44 -33.67 8.04
C LEU A 540 -15.11 -35.02 8.31
N ASP A 541 -15.72 -35.16 9.48
CA ASP A 541 -16.67 -36.22 9.79
C ASP A 541 -17.96 -36.01 8.97
N ASN A 542 -18.37 -37.02 8.19
CA ASN A 542 -19.53 -36.91 7.30
C ASN A 542 -20.87 -36.93 8.03
N VAL A 543 -20.89 -37.26 9.32
CA VAL A 543 -22.11 -37.31 10.16
C VAL A 543 -22.30 -36.01 10.91
N THR A 544 -21.21 -35.48 11.47
CA THR A 544 -21.27 -34.29 12.34
C THR A 544 -20.84 -33.02 11.62
N SER A 545 -20.20 -33.13 10.44
CA SER A 545 -19.51 -32.04 9.73
C SER A 545 -18.44 -31.34 10.60
N ASP A 546 -17.88 -32.06 11.58
CA ASP A 546 -16.80 -31.57 12.43
C ASP A 546 -15.46 -31.61 11.69
N PRO A 547 -14.81 -30.46 11.44
CA PRO A 547 -13.56 -30.40 10.70
C PRO A 547 -12.34 -30.47 11.61
N THR A 548 -11.29 -31.13 11.18
CA THR A 548 -9.95 -31.11 11.75
C THR A 548 -8.98 -30.48 10.76
N THR A 549 -8.28 -29.43 11.18
CA THR A 549 -7.26 -28.75 10.33
C THR A 549 -5.96 -29.54 10.33
N ILE A 550 -5.38 -29.72 9.13
CA ILE A 550 -4.06 -30.31 8.92
C ILE A 550 -3.16 -29.24 8.33
N PRO A 551 -2.12 -28.77 9.07
CA PRO A 551 -1.13 -27.83 8.54
C PRO A 551 -0.18 -28.54 7.56
N PRO A 552 0.49 -27.80 6.66
CA PRO A 552 1.56 -28.35 5.81
C PRO A 552 2.81 -28.66 6.64
N MET A 553 3.56 -29.65 6.16
CA MET A 553 4.85 -30.08 6.74
C MET A 553 5.97 -30.01 5.69
#